data_8c1868eced46271e5b7a0033c45700b6
#
_entry.id   8c1868eced46271e5b7a0033c45700b6
#
_cell.length_a   1.000
_cell.length_b   1.000
_cell.length_c   1.000
_cell.angle_alpha   90.00
_cell.angle_beta   90.00
_cell.angle_gamma   90.00
#
_symmetry.space_group_name_H-M   'P 1'
#
loop_
_entity.id
_entity.type
_entity.pdbx_description
1 polymer ?
#
loop_
_entity_poly.entity_id
_entity_poly.type
_entity_poly.pdbx_seq_one_letter_code
_entity_poly.pdbx_strand_id
1 'polypeptide(L)'
;MRKRKKLLFAVLNCLMIFACGAITVFAADGGKEYVPKMYSSFWALVPPIVAIGLALITKEVYSSLFVGIAIGGIFWSNFHFEKAVLHIFEDGIVGVLTDSYNMGILVFLVILGIMVCMMNNAGGSAAFGRWASIHIKTRVGAQLATIVLGILIFIDDYFNCLTVGSVMRPITDKHNVSRAKLAYLIDATAAPVCIIAPISSWAAAVTGFVKGEDGFSIFMRAIPYNYYALLTILAMVLIVVLKIDYGPMKLHEDNAVKGDIYTTPDRPYANAENEIVEEKGKVIDLVFPIVVLIIFCICGMLYTGGFFSGTGFVKAFSASDASVGLMLGSFFALVVTVVFYALRKVLKFRESMECVPEGFKAMVPAILILTFAWTLKAMTDSLGAAEYVANVMQSAAGGLLNFLPAIIFLVGCFLAFATGTSWGTFGILIPIVVAVFQGTNETMMIISISACMAGAVCGDHCSPISDTTIMASAGAQCNHVNHVTTQLPYAATVAVVSCITYVIAGFVQNALICLPIGMVLLVAALLLMKKRTESHS
;
A
#
# COMPACT_ATOMS: atom_id res chain seq x y z
N MET A 1 -38.73 21.92 21.34
CA MET A 1 -37.70 21.15 22.05
C MET A 1 -38.21 19.88 22.77
N ARG A 2 -39.34 19.92 23.51
CA ARG A 2 -39.85 18.76 24.31
C ARG A 2 -40.27 17.52 23.46
N LYS A 3 -40.82 17.69 22.24
CA LYS A 3 -41.21 16.58 21.35
C LYS A 3 -40.00 15.85 20.74
N ARG A 4 -38.92 16.58 20.36
CA ARG A 4 -37.68 15.96 19.85
C ARG A 4 -36.94 15.13 20.91
N LYS A 5 -36.91 15.60 22.17
CA LYS A 5 -36.32 14.84 23.27
C LYS A 5 -37.11 13.57 23.58
N LYS A 6 -38.46 13.59 23.50
CA LYS A 6 -39.28 12.36 23.69
C LYS A 6 -39.10 11.37 22.55
N LEU A 7 -38.94 11.83 21.31
CA LEU A 7 -38.67 10.96 20.16
C LEU A 7 -37.27 10.33 20.26
N LEU A 8 -36.25 11.10 20.63
CA LEU A 8 -34.89 10.61 20.86
C LEU A 8 -34.85 9.57 21.98
N PHE A 9 -35.60 9.80 23.08
CA PHE A 9 -35.70 8.86 24.21
C PHE A 9 -36.46 7.59 23.82
N ALA A 10 -37.47 7.66 22.98
CA ALA A 10 -38.19 6.51 22.46
C ALA A 10 -37.33 5.69 21.51
N VAL A 11 -36.57 6.33 20.62
CA VAL A 11 -35.61 5.68 19.73
C VAL A 11 -34.47 5.00 20.52
N LEU A 12 -33.94 5.67 21.57
CA LEU A 12 -32.90 5.08 22.44
C LEU A 12 -33.43 3.87 23.23
N ASN A 13 -34.68 3.94 23.74
CA ASN A 13 -35.29 2.80 24.43
C ASN A 13 -35.63 1.65 23.47
N CYS A 14 -36.07 1.92 22.25
CA CYS A 14 -36.22 0.86 21.23
C CYS A 14 -34.88 0.21 20.87
N LEU A 15 -33.82 0.99 20.74
CA LEU A 15 -32.46 0.47 20.52
C LEU A 15 -31.94 -0.35 21.72
N MET A 16 -32.22 0.08 22.95
CA MET A 16 -31.87 -0.71 24.16
C MET A 16 -32.68 -2.00 24.29
N ILE A 17 -33.97 -1.98 23.95
CA ILE A 17 -34.83 -3.21 23.97
C ILE A 17 -34.36 -4.17 22.87
N PHE A 18 -33.96 -3.66 21.69
CA PHE A 18 -33.34 -4.47 20.64
C PHE A 18 -32.00 -5.07 21.06
N ALA A 19 -31.14 -4.29 21.74
CA ALA A 19 -29.86 -4.77 22.25
C ALA A 19 -30.02 -5.80 23.39
N CYS A 20 -31.01 -5.65 24.28
CA CYS A 20 -31.29 -6.65 25.33
C CYS A 20 -31.98 -7.91 24.80
N GLY A 21 -32.75 -7.83 23.71
CA GLY A 21 -33.35 -8.99 23.06
C GLY A 21 -32.34 -9.88 22.30
N ALA A 22 -31.22 -9.30 21.87
CA ALA A 22 -30.15 -10.01 21.15
C ALA A 22 -29.28 -10.92 22.04
N ILE A 23 -29.29 -10.73 23.37
CA ILE A 23 -28.43 -11.48 24.31
C ILE A 23 -28.93 -12.90 24.60
N THR A 24 -30.12 -13.29 24.17
CA THR A 24 -30.76 -14.58 24.56
C THR A 24 -30.74 -15.70 23.51
N VAL A 25 -30.03 -15.56 22.39
CA VAL A 25 -29.93 -16.61 21.34
C VAL A 25 -28.48 -17.00 21.05
N PHE A 26 -27.67 -17.24 22.08
CA PHE A 26 -26.53 -18.13 21.96
C PHE A 26 -26.93 -19.56 22.34
N ALA A 27 -27.82 -20.15 21.58
CA ALA A 27 -28.06 -21.58 21.62
C ALA A 27 -27.19 -22.23 20.52
N ALA A 28 -26.24 -23.05 20.96
CA ALA A 28 -25.34 -23.84 20.17
C ALA A 28 -26.04 -24.49 18.96
N ASP A 29 -25.73 -23.97 17.78
CA ASP A 29 -25.98 -24.68 16.54
C ASP A 29 -24.83 -25.67 16.36
N GLY A 30 -25.15 -26.95 16.40
CA GLY A 30 -24.16 -28.03 16.45
C GLY A 30 -23.23 -28.04 15.26
N GLY A 31 -21.95 -27.69 15.47
CA GLY A 31 -20.77 -28.24 14.79
C GLY A 31 -20.67 -28.23 13.27
N LYS A 32 -21.56 -27.59 12.51
CA LYS A 32 -21.38 -27.37 11.08
C LYS A 32 -20.87 -25.96 10.83
N GLU A 33 -19.71 -25.89 10.21
CA GLU A 33 -19.14 -24.63 9.74
C GLU A 33 -20.16 -23.90 8.86
N TYR A 34 -20.45 -22.63 9.19
CA TYR A 34 -21.42 -21.84 8.46
C TYR A 34 -20.86 -21.44 7.09
N VAL A 35 -21.47 -21.92 6.02
CA VAL A 35 -21.09 -21.56 4.64
C VAL A 35 -22.17 -20.67 4.03
N PRO A 36 -21.86 -19.43 3.63
CA PRO A 36 -22.79 -18.54 2.96
C PRO A 36 -23.28 -19.13 1.62
N LYS A 37 -24.52 -18.85 1.22
CA LYS A 37 -25.03 -19.28 -0.10
C LYS A 37 -24.25 -18.69 -1.28
N MET A 38 -23.62 -17.52 -1.08
CA MET A 38 -22.85 -16.81 -2.09
C MET A 38 -21.34 -17.13 -2.01
N TYR A 39 -20.94 -18.09 -1.16
CA TYR A 39 -19.55 -18.50 -0.99
C TYR A 39 -18.95 -19.00 -2.31
N SER A 40 -17.68 -18.63 -2.56
CA SER A 40 -16.91 -19.02 -3.76
C SER A 40 -17.67 -18.80 -5.08
N SER A 41 -18.36 -17.66 -5.19
CA SER A 41 -19.13 -17.26 -6.37
C SER A 41 -18.73 -15.84 -6.82
N PHE A 42 -19.19 -15.42 -8.00
CA PHE A 42 -19.00 -14.03 -8.48
C PHE A 42 -19.45 -12.98 -7.45
N TRP A 43 -20.47 -13.29 -6.64
CA TRP A 43 -20.99 -12.38 -5.62
C TRP A 43 -19.97 -12.05 -4.53
N ALA A 44 -18.96 -12.89 -4.32
CA ALA A 44 -17.86 -12.59 -3.39
C ALA A 44 -17.01 -11.38 -3.81
N LEU A 45 -16.99 -11.03 -5.09
CA LEU A 45 -16.25 -9.88 -5.63
C LEU A 45 -17.10 -8.59 -5.66
N VAL A 46 -18.40 -8.67 -5.45
CA VAL A 46 -19.31 -7.51 -5.52
C VAL A 46 -19.01 -6.46 -4.42
N PRO A 47 -18.77 -6.83 -3.15
CA PRO A 47 -18.47 -5.86 -2.08
C PRO A 47 -17.30 -4.92 -2.42
N PRO A 48 -16.10 -5.42 -2.77
CA PRO A 48 -14.98 -4.54 -3.13
C PRO A 48 -15.22 -3.78 -4.45
N ILE A 49 -15.86 -4.38 -5.46
CA ILE A 49 -16.19 -3.68 -6.72
C ILE A 49 -17.09 -2.47 -6.46
N VAL A 50 -18.11 -2.64 -5.61
CA VAL A 50 -19.02 -1.54 -5.26
C VAL A 50 -18.30 -0.46 -4.43
N ALA A 51 -17.50 -0.85 -3.43
CA ALA A 51 -16.73 0.09 -2.63
C ALA A 51 -15.81 0.95 -3.51
N ILE A 52 -15.03 0.31 -4.38
CA ILE A 52 -14.09 0.97 -5.29
C ILE A 52 -14.85 1.86 -6.29
N GLY A 53 -15.90 1.33 -6.92
CA GLY A 53 -16.70 2.07 -7.88
C GLY A 53 -17.31 3.34 -7.26
N LEU A 54 -17.88 3.23 -6.06
CA LEU A 54 -18.40 4.38 -5.34
C LEU A 54 -17.29 5.38 -4.97
N ALA A 55 -16.15 4.93 -4.45
CA ALA A 55 -15.04 5.81 -4.08
C ALA A 55 -14.52 6.62 -5.28
N LEU A 56 -14.41 6.00 -6.45
CA LEU A 56 -13.97 6.68 -7.68
C LEU A 56 -15.01 7.67 -8.21
N ILE A 57 -16.31 7.36 -8.09
CA ILE A 57 -17.40 8.22 -8.56
C ILE A 57 -17.65 9.37 -7.60
N THR A 58 -17.80 9.07 -6.30
CA THR A 58 -18.18 10.05 -5.28
C THR A 58 -16.98 10.86 -4.76
N LYS A 59 -15.76 10.32 -4.94
CA LYS A 59 -14.51 10.83 -4.34
C LYS A 59 -14.54 10.85 -2.81
N GLU A 60 -15.38 10.00 -2.21
CA GLU A 60 -15.51 9.88 -0.77
C GLU A 60 -15.23 8.41 -0.38
N VAL A 61 -14.17 8.19 0.42
CA VAL A 61 -13.63 6.85 0.71
C VAL A 61 -14.38 6.17 1.84
N TYR A 62 -14.66 6.87 2.94
CA TYR A 62 -15.20 6.25 4.16
C TYR A 62 -16.58 5.64 3.95
N SER A 63 -17.50 6.41 3.38
CA SER A 63 -18.85 5.92 3.09
C SER A 63 -18.85 4.83 2.04
N SER A 64 -17.96 4.94 1.05
CA SER A 64 -17.84 3.95 -0.03
C SER A 64 -17.35 2.59 0.50
N LEU A 65 -16.32 2.59 1.34
CA LEU A 65 -15.84 1.38 2.01
C LEU A 65 -16.92 0.79 2.93
N PHE A 66 -17.61 1.65 3.69
CA PHE A 66 -18.68 1.20 4.58
C PHE A 66 -19.84 0.53 3.81
N VAL A 67 -20.22 1.05 2.64
CA VAL A 67 -21.24 0.42 1.78
C VAL A 67 -20.76 -0.95 1.30
N GLY A 68 -19.50 -1.08 0.87
CA GLY A 68 -18.93 -2.37 0.51
C GLY A 68 -18.93 -3.37 1.68
N ILE A 69 -18.52 -2.94 2.87
CA ILE A 69 -18.54 -3.74 4.10
C ILE A 69 -19.97 -4.22 4.40
N ALA A 70 -20.95 -3.31 4.33
CA ALA A 70 -22.35 -3.63 4.56
C ALA A 70 -22.88 -4.68 3.57
N ILE A 71 -22.57 -4.54 2.28
CA ILE A 71 -22.93 -5.53 1.25
C ILE A 71 -22.27 -6.89 1.56
N GLY A 72 -20.99 -6.91 1.93
CA GLY A 72 -20.28 -8.13 2.29
C GLY A 72 -20.92 -8.86 3.46
N GLY A 73 -21.23 -8.16 4.55
CA GLY A 73 -21.91 -8.71 5.71
C GLY A 73 -23.33 -9.23 5.40
N ILE A 74 -24.10 -8.49 4.57
CA ILE A 74 -25.44 -8.91 4.12
C ILE A 74 -25.37 -10.19 3.28
N PHE A 75 -24.41 -10.29 2.37
CA PHE A 75 -24.22 -11.49 1.52
C PHE A 75 -23.78 -12.68 2.35
N TRP A 76 -22.83 -12.48 3.27
CA TRP A 76 -22.38 -13.53 4.18
C TRP A 76 -23.52 -14.05 5.05
N SER A 77 -24.35 -13.17 5.60
CA SER A 77 -25.46 -13.55 6.48
C SER A 77 -26.68 -14.14 5.74
N ASN A 78 -26.65 -14.25 4.41
CA ASN A 78 -27.82 -14.60 3.58
C ASN A 78 -29.02 -13.66 3.84
N PHE A 79 -28.75 -12.34 3.93
CA PHE A 79 -29.73 -11.26 4.18
C PHE A 79 -30.37 -11.27 5.58
N HIS A 80 -29.76 -11.94 6.57
CA HIS A 80 -30.16 -11.84 7.97
C HIS A 80 -29.49 -10.64 8.64
N PHE A 81 -30.26 -9.62 9.00
CA PHE A 81 -29.75 -8.34 9.49
C PHE A 81 -28.87 -8.49 10.75
N GLU A 82 -29.35 -9.21 11.77
CA GLU A 82 -28.62 -9.43 13.03
C GLU A 82 -27.25 -10.11 12.77
N LYS A 83 -27.24 -11.21 12.02
CA LYS A 83 -26.00 -11.92 11.65
C LYS A 83 -25.06 -11.04 10.83
N ALA A 84 -25.60 -10.19 9.93
CA ALA A 84 -24.80 -9.26 9.15
C ALA A 84 -24.09 -8.24 10.05
N VAL A 85 -24.83 -7.64 10.99
CA VAL A 85 -24.28 -6.65 11.92
C VAL A 85 -23.22 -7.29 12.82
N LEU A 86 -23.48 -8.45 13.41
CA LEU A 86 -22.52 -9.17 14.25
C LEU A 86 -21.24 -9.49 13.48
N HIS A 87 -21.37 -10.08 12.28
CA HIS A 87 -20.23 -10.42 11.43
C HIS A 87 -19.37 -9.18 11.06
N ILE A 88 -20.02 -8.06 10.70
CA ILE A 88 -19.31 -6.81 10.38
C ILE A 88 -18.52 -6.29 11.60
N PHE A 89 -19.13 -6.32 12.79
CA PHE A 89 -18.47 -5.73 13.96
C PHE A 89 -17.52 -6.71 14.66
N GLU A 90 -17.90 -7.96 14.87
CA GLU A 90 -17.09 -8.96 15.59
C GLU A 90 -15.94 -9.47 14.71
N ASP A 91 -16.28 -10.11 13.58
CA ASP A 91 -15.27 -10.71 12.69
C ASP A 91 -14.60 -9.66 11.79
N GLY A 92 -15.32 -8.59 11.44
CA GLY A 92 -14.82 -7.47 10.68
C GLY A 92 -14.01 -6.50 11.55
N ILE A 93 -14.64 -5.45 12.08
CA ILE A 93 -13.94 -4.32 12.72
C ILE A 93 -13.11 -4.78 13.92
N VAL A 94 -13.69 -5.52 14.85
CA VAL A 94 -12.97 -6.00 16.05
C VAL A 94 -11.91 -7.03 15.65
N GLY A 95 -12.26 -7.98 14.77
CA GLY A 95 -11.34 -9.00 14.29
C GLY A 95 -10.07 -8.39 13.67
N VAL A 96 -10.20 -7.42 12.77
CA VAL A 96 -9.04 -6.78 12.11
C VAL A 96 -8.23 -5.90 13.06
N LEU A 97 -8.84 -5.28 14.06
CA LEU A 97 -8.13 -4.47 15.06
C LEU A 97 -7.47 -5.32 16.17
N THR A 98 -7.94 -6.54 16.40
CA THR A 98 -7.30 -7.48 17.34
C THR A 98 -6.24 -8.34 16.67
N ASP A 99 -6.16 -8.32 15.35
CA ASP A 99 -5.07 -8.97 14.62
C ASP A 99 -3.73 -8.29 14.96
N SER A 100 -2.76 -9.09 15.39
CA SER A 100 -1.47 -8.60 15.88
C SER A 100 -0.65 -7.92 14.78
N TYR A 101 -0.76 -8.41 13.54
CA TYR A 101 -0.05 -7.83 12.40
C TYR A 101 -0.62 -6.44 12.06
N ASN A 102 -1.93 -6.32 11.91
CA ASN A 102 -2.60 -5.05 11.66
C ASN A 102 -2.33 -4.04 12.78
N MET A 103 -2.45 -4.47 14.02
CA MET A 103 -2.22 -3.60 15.18
C MET A 103 -0.77 -3.11 15.24
N GLY A 104 0.21 -3.94 14.95
CA GLY A 104 1.62 -3.54 14.89
C GLY A 104 1.87 -2.46 13.83
N ILE A 105 1.23 -2.57 12.65
CA ILE A 105 1.29 -1.53 11.60
C ILE A 105 0.65 -0.22 12.08
N LEU A 106 -0.51 -0.26 12.74
CA LEU A 106 -1.14 0.95 13.28
C LEU A 106 -0.26 1.63 14.35
N VAL A 107 0.37 0.86 15.23
CA VAL A 107 1.31 1.38 16.24
C VAL A 107 2.52 2.01 15.56
N PHE A 108 3.10 1.37 14.54
CA PHE A 108 4.20 1.92 13.75
C PHE A 108 3.83 3.26 13.11
N LEU A 109 2.65 3.36 12.48
CA LEU A 109 2.10 4.60 11.91
C LEU A 109 2.04 5.73 12.94
N VAL A 110 1.48 5.45 14.12
CA VAL A 110 1.37 6.44 15.20
C VAL A 110 2.75 6.92 15.64
N ILE A 111 3.69 6.00 15.89
CA ILE A 111 5.05 6.34 16.31
C ILE A 111 5.74 7.20 15.25
N LEU A 112 5.58 6.86 13.98
CA LEU A 112 6.14 7.64 12.89
C LEU A 112 5.53 9.05 12.82
N GLY A 113 4.21 9.17 12.99
CA GLY A 113 3.53 10.48 13.10
C GLY A 113 4.09 11.33 14.23
N ILE A 114 4.35 10.72 15.40
CA ILE A 114 4.99 11.39 16.56
C ILE A 114 6.40 11.87 16.18
N MET A 115 7.21 11.01 15.57
CA MET A 115 8.56 11.36 15.15
C MET A 115 8.57 12.51 14.12
N VAL A 116 7.65 12.49 13.15
CA VAL A 116 7.49 13.57 12.16
C VAL A 116 7.14 14.91 12.85
N CYS A 117 6.19 14.89 13.80
CA CYS A 117 5.83 16.06 14.60
C CYS A 117 7.07 16.60 15.35
N MET A 118 7.82 15.73 16.01
CA MET A 118 9.05 16.12 16.71
C MET A 118 10.13 16.71 15.77
N MET A 119 10.33 16.10 14.60
CA MET A 119 11.29 16.60 13.59
C MET A 119 10.90 17.99 13.07
N ASN A 120 9.60 18.23 12.88
CA ASN A 120 9.07 19.54 12.49
C ASN A 120 9.26 20.58 13.61
N ASN A 121 8.85 20.27 14.83
CA ASN A 121 8.98 21.17 15.98
C ASN A 121 10.44 21.45 16.36
N ALA A 122 11.36 20.51 16.10
CA ALA A 122 12.80 20.71 16.20
C ALA A 122 13.37 21.62 15.10
N GLY A 123 12.57 21.99 14.10
CA GLY A 123 13.02 22.78 12.94
C GLY A 123 13.88 21.99 11.96
N GLY A 124 14.00 20.66 12.12
CA GLY A 124 14.82 19.79 11.29
C GLY A 124 14.36 19.76 9.84
N SER A 125 13.05 19.63 9.61
CA SER A 125 12.45 19.62 8.26
C SER A 125 12.71 20.93 7.51
N ALA A 126 12.56 22.08 8.16
CA ALA A 126 12.84 23.37 7.57
C ALA A 126 14.34 23.58 7.27
N ALA A 127 15.21 23.14 8.17
CA ALA A 127 16.67 23.20 7.95
C ALA A 127 17.09 22.31 6.77
N PHE A 128 16.53 21.12 6.66
CA PHE A 128 16.78 20.22 5.54
C PHE A 128 16.24 20.79 4.22
N GLY A 129 15.04 21.38 4.23
CA GLY A 129 14.48 22.08 3.08
C GLY A 129 15.39 23.23 2.60
N ARG A 130 15.99 24.02 3.52
CA ARG A 130 16.98 25.06 3.18
C ARG A 130 18.24 24.45 2.57
N TRP A 131 18.81 23.40 3.17
CA TRP A 131 19.96 22.68 2.65
C TRP A 131 19.71 22.09 1.27
N ALA A 132 18.60 21.39 1.11
CA ALA A 132 18.20 20.77 -0.14
C ALA A 132 18.03 21.79 -1.27
N SER A 133 17.52 23.00 -0.97
CA SER A 133 17.36 24.06 -1.96
C SER A 133 18.67 24.62 -2.52
N ILE A 134 19.76 24.44 -1.79
CA ILE A 134 21.10 24.83 -2.26
C ILE A 134 21.68 23.74 -3.16
N HIS A 135 21.42 22.46 -2.85
CA HIS A 135 22.01 21.31 -3.53
C HIS A 135 21.12 20.78 -4.66
N ILE A 136 19.79 20.72 -4.45
CA ILE A 136 18.81 20.33 -5.44
C ILE A 136 18.23 21.60 -6.06
N LYS A 137 18.64 21.90 -7.28
CA LYS A 137 18.30 23.18 -7.94
C LYS A 137 17.11 23.08 -8.92
N THR A 138 16.65 21.89 -9.20
CA THR A 138 15.63 21.67 -10.24
C THR A 138 14.50 20.79 -9.74
N ARG A 139 13.30 21.04 -10.31
CA ARG A 139 12.12 20.20 -10.07
C ARG A 139 12.35 18.73 -10.47
N VAL A 140 13.07 18.49 -11.57
CA VAL A 140 13.47 17.14 -12.00
C VAL A 140 14.40 16.51 -10.97
N GLY A 141 15.39 17.29 -10.46
CA GLY A 141 16.31 16.81 -9.42
C GLY A 141 15.61 16.39 -8.13
N ALA A 142 14.57 17.14 -7.70
CA ALA A 142 13.77 16.78 -6.53
C ALA A 142 13.02 15.44 -6.71
N GLN A 143 12.42 15.24 -7.88
CA GLN A 143 11.72 14.00 -8.20
C GLN A 143 12.68 12.81 -8.34
N LEU A 144 13.84 12.99 -9.02
CA LEU A 144 14.85 11.93 -9.11
C LEU A 144 15.44 11.57 -7.74
N ALA A 145 15.67 12.55 -6.88
CA ALA A 145 16.10 12.30 -5.51
C ALA A 145 15.06 11.49 -4.71
N THR A 146 13.77 11.75 -4.94
CA THR A 146 12.68 10.96 -4.36
C THR A 146 12.75 9.50 -4.83
N ILE A 147 12.90 9.27 -6.14
CA ILE A 147 13.02 7.93 -6.72
C ILE A 147 14.24 7.20 -6.15
N VAL A 148 15.40 7.86 -6.10
CA VAL A 148 16.64 7.25 -5.56
C VAL A 148 16.46 6.87 -4.09
N LEU A 149 15.88 7.76 -3.28
CA LEU A 149 15.64 7.47 -1.87
C LEU A 149 14.65 6.30 -1.71
N GLY A 150 13.57 6.27 -2.50
CA GLY A 150 12.61 5.18 -2.50
C GLY A 150 13.24 3.84 -2.87
N ILE A 151 14.12 3.82 -3.89
CA ILE A 151 14.86 2.60 -4.26
C ILE A 151 15.83 2.16 -3.16
N LEU A 152 16.44 3.08 -2.44
CA LEU A 152 17.36 2.75 -1.34
C LEU A 152 16.65 2.17 -0.11
N ILE A 153 15.36 2.51 0.09
CA ILE A 153 14.54 1.98 1.19
C ILE A 153 13.71 0.80 0.67
N PHE A 154 14.35 -0.27 0.24
CA PHE A 154 13.75 -1.45 -0.39
C PHE A 154 13.34 -2.57 0.59
N ILE A 155 13.52 -2.36 1.88
CA ILE A 155 13.40 -3.40 2.91
C ILE A 155 11.94 -3.80 3.11
N ASP A 156 11.07 -2.79 3.20
CA ASP A 156 9.64 -2.92 3.45
C ASP A 156 8.89 -1.75 2.81
N ASP A 157 7.76 -2.02 2.19
CA ASP A 157 6.96 -1.05 1.43
C ASP A 157 6.25 -0.03 2.33
N TYR A 158 5.73 -0.44 3.49
CA TYR A 158 5.11 0.47 4.45
C TYR A 158 6.11 1.48 5.01
N PHE A 159 7.29 0.96 5.38
CA PHE A 159 8.39 1.79 5.84
C PHE A 159 8.85 2.77 4.75
N ASN A 160 8.94 2.30 3.49
CA ASN A 160 9.26 3.14 2.34
C ASN A 160 8.26 4.29 2.21
N CYS A 161 6.95 3.99 2.10
CA CYS A 161 5.91 4.99 1.88
C CYS A 161 5.99 6.16 2.87
N LEU A 162 6.13 5.87 4.13
CA LEU A 162 6.07 6.87 5.17
C LEU A 162 7.40 7.63 5.34
N THR A 163 8.52 6.92 5.24
CA THR A 163 9.86 7.52 5.40
C THR A 163 10.20 8.41 4.21
N VAL A 164 10.05 7.92 2.97
CA VAL A 164 10.31 8.72 1.76
C VAL A 164 9.41 9.95 1.73
N GLY A 165 8.12 9.79 2.07
CA GLY A 165 7.18 10.90 2.15
C GLY A 165 7.61 11.98 3.14
N SER A 166 7.93 11.60 4.37
CA SER A 166 8.33 12.55 5.41
C SER A 166 9.61 13.33 5.07
N VAL A 167 10.57 12.67 4.40
CA VAL A 167 11.85 13.24 4.02
C VAL A 167 11.74 14.15 2.79
N MET A 168 11.03 13.67 1.75
CA MET A 168 11.04 14.34 0.45
C MET A 168 9.97 15.40 0.29
N ARG A 169 8.91 15.38 1.10
CA ARG A 169 7.83 16.37 1.07
C ARG A 169 8.32 17.82 1.14
N PRO A 170 9.14 18.23 2.11
CA PRO A 170 9.62 19.63 2.16
C PRO A 170 10.43 20.05 0.92
N ILE A 171 11.10 19.09 0.28
CA ILE A 171 11.89 19.32 -0.92
C ILE A 171 11.00 19.48 -2.14
N THR A 172 10.06 18.55 -2.33
CA THR A 172 9.13 18.55 -3.47
C THR A 172 8.20 19.76 -3.44
N ASP A 173 7.69 20.14 -2.26
CA ASP A 173 6.88 21.35 -2.08
C ASP A 173 7.63 22.60 -2.52
N LYS A 174 8.87 22.76 -2.09
CA LYS A 174 9.72 23.90 -2.45
C LYS A 174 10.01 23.98 -3.95
N HIS A 175 9.99 22.84 -4.65
CA HIS A 175 10.21 22.77 -6.10
C HIS A 175 8.92 22.73 -6.89
N ASN A 176 7.77 23.05 -6.27
CA ASN A 176 6.46 23.08 -6.90
C ASN A 176 6.10 21.76 -7.61
N VAL A 177 6.40 20.62 -6.98
CA VAL A 177 5.92 19.30 -7.37
C VAL A 177 4.62 19.04 -6.63
N SER A 178 3.58 18.58 -7.31
CA SER A 178 2.29 18.32 -6.65
C SER A 178 2.39 17.18 -5.61
N ARG A 179 1.57 17.27 -4.58
CA ARG A 179 1.46 16.20 -3.56
C ARG A 179 1.01 14.88 -4.19
N ALA A 180 0.18 14.93 -5.24
CA ALA A 180 -0.21 13.76 -6.01
C ALA A 180 0.97 13.11 -6.73
N LYS A 181 1.87 13.92 -7.33
CA LYS A 181 3.08 13.41 -7.99
C LYS A 181 4.05 12.81 -6.98
N LEU A 182 4.22 13.45 -5.82
CA LEU A 182 5.03 12.90 -4.73
C LEU A 182 4.46 11.56 -4.27
N ALA A 183 3.15 11.46 -4.04
CA ALA A 183 2.50 10.23 -3.65
C ALA A 183 2.71 9.11 -4.68
N TYR A 184 2.59 9.41 -5.99
CA TYR A 184 2.89 8.47 -7.05
C TYR A 184 4.35 7.97 -7.02
N LEU A 185 5.33 8.86 -6.83
CA LEU A 185 6.75 8.47 -6.79
C LEU A 185 7.05 7.59 -5.57
N ILE A 186 6.40 7.86 -4.44
CA ILE A 186 6.51 7.05 -3.23
C ILE A 186 5.93 5.66 -3.48
N ASP A 187 4.67 5.58 -3.89
CA ASP A 187 3.95 4.33 -4.09
C ASP A 187 4.63 3.44 -5.14
N ALA A 188 5.05 4.05 -6.26
CA ALA A 188 5.74 3.36 -7.34
C ALA A 188 7.18 2.92 -6.98
N THR A 189 7.79 3.44 -5.90
CA THR A 189 9.07 2.95 -5.35
C THR A 189 8.90 2.05 -4.13
N ALA A 190 7.70 1.87 -3.60
CA ALA A 190 7.44 0.99 -2.47
C ALA A 190 7.31 -0.47 -2.93
N ALA A 191 6.11 -0.97 -3.14
CA ALA A 191 5.88 -2.37 -3.52
C ALA A 191 6.63 -2.80 -4.80
N PRO A 192 6.71 -1.99 -5.90
CA PRO A 192 7.47 -2.39 -7.08
C PRO A 192 8.98 -2.58 -6.85
N VAL A 193 9.57 -1.86 -5.91
CA VAL A 193 10.99 -2.05 -5.57
C VAL A 193 11.16 -3.23 -4.61
N CYS A 194 10.32 -3.33 -3.57
CA CYS A 194 10.42 -4.41 -2.58
C CYS A 194 10.25 -5.81 -3.19
N ILE A 195 9.36 -5.96 -4.20
CA ILE A 195 9.09 -7.26 -4.84
C ILE A 195 10.24 -7.79 -5.71
N ILE A 196 11.21 -6.96 -6.08
CA ILE A 196 12.41 -7.34 -6.81
C ILE A 196 13.69 -7.24 -5.97
N ALA A 197 13.58 -6.83 -4.72
CA ALA A 197 14.71 -6.73 -3.80
C ALA A 197 14.99 -8.09 -3.14
N PRO A 198 16.22 -8.65 -3.27
CA PRO A 198 16.56 -9.97 -2.73
C PRO A 198 16.45 -10.08 -1.21
N ILE A 199 16.59 -8.95 -0.52
CA ILE A 199 16.56 -8.86 0.94
C ILE A 199 15.43 -7.93 1.32
N SER A 200 14.18 -8.44 1.26
CA SER A 200 12.97 -7.70 1.62
C SER A 200 12.00 -8.62 2.34
N SER A 201 11.03 -8.03 3.03
CA SER A 201 9.89 -8.76 3.60
C SER A 201 9.13 -9.56 2.54
N TRP A 202 9.12 -9.07 1.30
CA TRP A 202 8.46 -9.70 0.16
C TRP A 202 9.16 -10.95 -0.35
N ALA A 203 10.50 -10.95 -0.42
CA ALA A 203 11.28 -12.13 -0.78
C ALA A 203 11.01 -13.29 0.18
N ALA A 204 10.85 -12.97 1.46
CA ALA A 204 10.47 -13.92 2.49
C ALA A 204 9.12 -14.59 2.23
N ALA A 205 8.10 -13.78 2.00
CA ALA A 205 6.74 -14.26 1.79
C ALA A 205 6.64 -15.15 0.56
N VAL A 206 7.19 -14.72 -0.57
CA VAL A 206 7.17 -15.50 -1.82
C VAL A 206 7.89 -16.84 -1.63
N THR A 207 9.05 -16.83 -0.95
CA THR A 207 9.79 -18.06 -0.63
C THR A 207 8.94 -19.06 0.18
N GLY A 208 8.14 -18.57 1.13
CA GLY A 208 7.26 -19.38 1.97
C GLY A 208 6.11 -20.07 1.22
N PHE A 209 5.68 -19.53 0.08
CA PHE A 209 4.61 -20.11 -0.73
C PHE A 209 5.05 -21.16 -1.74
N VAL A 210 6.35 -21.26 -2.02
CA VAL A 210 6.91 -22.29 -2.92
C VAL A 210 7.31 -23.51 -2.10
N LYS A 211 6.37 -24.43 -1.90
CA LYS A 211 6.60 -25.65 -1.12
C LYS A 211 7.32 -26.71 -1.96
N GLY A 212 8.36 -27.34 -1.36
CA GLY A 212 9.05 -28.50 -1.95
C GLY A 212 10.24 -28.18 -2.86
N GLU A 213 10.57 -26.89 -3.06
CA GLU A 213 11.73 -26.42 -3.82
C GLU A 213 12.47 -25.31 -3.06
N ASP A 214 13.67 -24.91 -3.54
CA ASP A 214 14.36 -23.73 -2.99
C ASP A 214 13.64 -22.45 -3.43
N GLY A 215 12.64 -22.03 -2.64
CA GLY A 215 11.80 -20.87 -2.93
C GLY A 215 12.60 -19.59 -3.08
N PHE A 216 13.73 -19.42 -2.38
CA PHE A 216 14.59 -18.26 -2.54
C PHE A 216 15.28 -18.25 -3.92
N SER A 217 15.77 -19.39 -4.38
CA SER A 217 16.35 -19.51 -5.73
C SER A 217 15.32 -19.21 -6.82
N ILE A 218 14.08 -19.71 -6.66
CA ILE A 218 12.97 -19.41 -7.58
C ILE A 218 12.64 -17.92 -7.58
N PHE A 219 12.56 -17.29 -6.41
CA PHE A 219 12.36 -15.85 -6.30
C PHE A 219 13.45 -15.07 -7.04
N MET A 220 14.72 -15.38 -6.82
CA MET A 220 15.84 -14.71 -7.49
C MET A 220 15.78 -14.84 -9.01
N ARG A 221 15.41 -16.02 -9.51
CA ARG A 221 15.25 -16.30 -10.95
C ARG A 221 14.00 -15.63 -11.54
N ALA A 222 13.00 -15.32 -10.72
CA ALA A 222 11.78 -14.61 -11.13
C ALA A 222 12.00 -13.09 -11.30
N ILE A 223 12.98 -12.48 -10.62
CA ILE A 223 13.24 -11.03 -10.68
C ILE A 223 13.39 -10.50 -12.11
N PRO A 224 14.21 -11.09 -13.02
CA PRO A 224 14.36 -10.57 -14.38
C PRO A 224 13.09 -10.63 -15.24
N TYR A 225 12.11 -11.42 -14.83
CA TYR A 225 10.80 -11.55 -15.46
C TYR A 225 9.74 -10.65 -14.81
N ASN A 226 10.04 -9.92 -13.73
CA ASN A 226 9.08 -9.03 -13.10
C ASN A 226 8.93 -7.72 -13.91
N TYR A 227 8.23 -7.83 -15.05
CA TYR A 227 8.14 -6.73 -16.00
C TYR A 227 7.43 -5.52 -15.41
N TYR A 228 6.37 -5.70 -14.62
CA TYR A 228 5.66 -4.54 -14.06
C TYR A 228 6.58 -3.72 -13.13
N ALA A 229 7.28 -4.34 -12.21
CA ALA A 229 8.18 -3.65 -11.29
C ALA A 229 9.33 -2.94 -12.03
N LEU A 230 10.02 -3.67 -12.93
CA LEU A 230 11.15 -3.14 -13.69
C LEU A 230 10.73 -1.99 -14.64
N LEU A 231 9.60 -2.16 -15.33
CA LEU A 231 9.07 -1.14 -16.23
C LEU A 231 8.48 0.07 -15.47
N THR A 232 7.93 -0.12 -14.26
CA THR A 232 7.46 0.98 -13.39
C THR A 232 8.63 1.89 -12.98
N ILE A 233 9.75 1.31 -12.55
CA ILE A 233 10.96 2.08 -12.22
C ILE A 233 11.46 2.85 -13.44
N LEU A 234 11.54 2.21 -14.60
CA LEU A 234 11.92 2.87 -15.84
C LEU A 234 10.92 3.97 -16.23
N ALA A 235 9.62 3.71 -16.11
CA ALA A 235 8.56 4.68 -16.41
C ALA A 235 8.69 5.93 -15.53
N MET A 236 8.90 5.79 -14.22
CA MET A 236 9.09 6.93 -13.31
C MET A 236 10.26 7.81 -13.77
N VAL A 237 11.42 7.19 -14.06
CA VAL A 237 12.60 7.93 -14.53
C VAL A 237 12.31 8.66 -15.85
N LEU A 238 11.70 7.98 -16.82
CA LEU A 238 11.36 8.57 -18.12
C LEU A 238 10.32 9.69 -17.99
N ILE A 239 9.28 9.50 -17.18
CA ILE A 239 8.25 10.51 -16.92
C ILE A 239 8.88 11.78 -16.35
N VAL A 240 9.79 11.64 -15.39
CA VAL A 240 10.46 12.76 -14.73
C VAL A 240 11.46 13.44 -15.68
N VAL A 241 12.34 12.69 -16.33
CA VAL A 241 13.40 13.24 -17.20
C VAL A 241 12.83 13.88 -18.46
N LEU A 242 11.85 13.22 -19.09
CA LEU A 242 11.20 13.71 -20.32
C LEU A 242 10.05 14.70 -20.03
N LYS A 243 9.77 14.96 -18.74
CA LYS A 243 8.70 15.87 -18.28
C LYS A 243 7.34 15.51 -18.90
N ILE A 244 6.98 14.24 -18.79
CA ILE A 244 5.73 13.70 -19.35
C ILE A 244 4.67 13.69 -18.25
N ASP A 245 3.67 14.54 -18.36
CA ASP A 245 2.49 14.51 -17.49
C ASP A 245 1.23 14.37 -18.35
N TYR A 246 0.42 13.36 -18.05
CA TYR A 246 -0.83 13.09 -18.78
C TYR A 246 -1.96 12.64 -17.84
N GLY A 247 -3.17 12.63 -18.34
CA GLY A 247 -4.35 12.33 -17.54
C GLY A 247 -4.56 13.35 -16.41
N PRO A 248 -5.21 12.98 -15.32
CA PRO A 248 -5.45 13.87 -14.18
C PRO A 248 -4.18 14.43 -13.55
N MET A 249 -3.06 13.71 -13.61
CA MET A 249 -1.78 14.17 -13.06
C MET A 249 -1.31 15.47 -13.73
N LYS A 250 -1.56 15.65 -15.03
CA LYS A 250 -1.18 16.89 -15.74
C LYS A 250 -1.81 18.12 -15.08
N LEU A 251 -3.09 18.06 -14.72
CA LEU A 251 -3.77 19.16 -14.04
C LEU A 251 -3.10 19.50 -12.69
N HIS A 252 -2.77 18.46 -11.89
CA HIS A 252 -2.09 18.64 -10.61
C HIS A 252 -0.69 19.27 -10.77
N GLU A 253 0.06 18.83 -11.77
CA GLU A 253 1.40 19.35 -12.03
C GLU A 253 1.37 20.76 -12.64
N ASP A 254 0.42 21.08 -13.51
CA ASP A 254 0.22 22.42 -14.07
C ASP A 254 -0.18 23.44 -12.98
N ASN A 255 -0.99 23.03 -11.99
CA ASN A 255 -1.35 23.86 -10.85
C ASN A 255 -0.19 24.00 -9.86
N ALA A 256 0.57 22.94 -9.63
CA ALA A 256 1.74 22.99 -8.75
C ALA A 256 2.80 23.97 -9.26
N VAL A 257 3.03 24.05 -10.58
CA VAL A 257 3.94 25.05 -11.18
C VAL A 257 3.48 26.49 -10.88
N LYS A 258 2.16 26.71 -10.73
CA LYS A 258 1.56 28.01 -10.37
C LYS A 258 1.55 28.26 -8.86
N GLY A 259 2.01 27.30 -8.04
CA GLY A 259 2.10 27.38 -6.59
C GLY A 259 0.99 26.64 -5.83
N ASP A 260 0.00 26.04 -6.52
CA ASP A 260 -1.02 25.21 -5.88
C ASP A 260 -0.62 23.71 -5.97
N ILE A 261 0.05 23.22 -4.94
CA ILE A 261 0.54 21.84 -4.87
C ILE A 261 -0.55 20.81 -4.56
N TYR A 262 -1.77 21.25 -4.21
CA TYR A 262 -2.90 20.38 -3.82
C TYR A 262 -3.95 20.21 -4.90
N THR A 263 -4.23 21.24 -5.68
CA THR A 263 -5.26 21.30 -6.75
C THR A 263 -6.69 21.26 -6.23
N THR A 264 -6.98 20.50 -5.17
CA THR A 264 -8.33 20.38 -4.58
C THR A 264 -8.39 21.05 -3.20
N PRO A 265 -9.58 21.56 -2.78
CA PRO A 265 -9.73 22.22 -1.47
C PRO A 265 -9.68 21.24 -0.30
N ASP A 266 -9.90 19.96 -0.55
CA ASP A 266 -9.87 18.91 0.46
C ASP A 266 -8.43 18.57 0.87
N ARG A 267 -8.12 18.86 2.14
CA ARG A 267 -6.77 18.73 2.73
C ARG A 267 -6.85 17.95 4.05
N PRO A 268 -6.95 16.61 4.00
CA PRO A 268 -7.14 15.79 5.19
C PRO A 268 -5.99 15.90 6.21
N TYR A 269 -4.81 16.37 5.79
CA TYR A 269 -3.62 16.54 6.63
C TYR A 269 -3.29 18.00 6.96
N ALA A 270 -4.20 18.96 6.74
CA ALA A 270 -3.96 20.40 6.94
C ALA A 270 -3.55 20.75 8.38
N ASN A 271 -4.04 20.01 9.38
CA ASN A 271 -3.68 20.22 10.78
C ASN A 271 -2.21 19.90 11.09
N ALA A 272 -1.58 19.03 10.28
CA ALA A 272 -0.17 18.70 10.40
C ALA A 272 0.76 19.76 9.76
N GLU A 273 0.21 20.71 9.01
CA GLU A 273 0.97 21.76 8.31
C GLU A 273 1.13 23.06 9.13
N ASN A 274 0.24 23.31 10.09
CA ASN A 274 0.20 24.56 10.87
C ASN A 274 1.21 24.59 12.03
N GLU A 275 2.20 23.70 12.04
CA GLU A 275 3.22 23.68 13.08
C GLU A 275 4.23 24.82 12.87
N ILE A 276 4.47 25.56 13.96
CA ILE A 276 5.40 26.69 14.02
C ILE A 276 6.80 26.18 13.66
N VAL A 277 7.30 26.62 12.50
CA VAL A 277 8.67 26.28 12.07
C VAL A 277 9.67 27.07 12.93
N GLU A 278 10.30 26.42 13.91
CA GLU A 278 11.41 27.01 14.62
C GLU A 278 12.62 27.16 13.68
N GLU A 279 13.10 28.40 13.49
CA GLU A 279 14.26 28.70 12.64
C GLU A 279 15.60 28.13 13.15
N LYS A 280 15.62 27.64 14.40
CA LYS A 280 16.85 27.20 15.11
C LYS A 280 17.29 25.77 14.74
N GLY A 281 16.50 24.99 14.02
CA GLY A 281 16.81 23.62 13.64
C GLY A 281 18.01 23.49 12.70
N LYS A 282 18.73 22.40 12.81
CA LYS A 282 19.83 21.98 11.92
C LYS A 282 19.41 20.75 11.11
N VAL A 283 20.07 20.52 9.97
CA VAL A 283 19.83 19.32 9.12
C VAL A 283 19.92 18.01 9.91
N ILE A 284 20.81 17.94 10.90
CA ILE A 284 20.97 16.77 11.77
C ILE A 284 19.70 16.45 12.58
N ASP A 285 18.85 17.45 12.84
CA ASP A 285 17.61 17.28 13.60
C ASP A 285 16.50 16.59 12.78
N LEU A 286 16.68 16.46 11.46
CA LEU A 286 15.90 15.59 10.61
C LEU A 286 16.64 14.27 10.33
N VAL A 287 17.89 14.35 9.90
CA VAL A 287 18.63 13.20 9.38
C VAL A 287 18.91 12.16 10.47
N PHE A 288 19.28 12.58 11.68
CA PHE A 288 19.61 11.66 12.77
C PHE A 288 18.42 10.78 13.19
N PRO A 289 17.22 11.32 13.49
CA PRO A 289 16.06 10.48 13.79
C PRO A 289 15.71 9.46 12.69
N ILE A 290 15.84 9.86 11.42
CA ILE A 290 15.55 8.98 10.28
C ILE A 290 16.58 7.85 10.19
N VAL A 291 17.88 8.17 10.29
CA VAL A 291 18.93 7.15 10.28
C VAL A 291 18.77 6.17 11.45
N VAL A 292 18.45 6.69 12.62
CA VAL A 292 18.17 5.88 13.82
C VAL A 292 16.95 4.99 13.58
N LEU A 293 15.88 5.53 13.01
CA LEU A 293 14.67 4.77 12.65
C LEU A 293 15.01 3.62 11.70
N ILE A 294 15.76 3.89 10.62
CA ILE A 294 16.19 2.85 9.66
C ILE A 294 16.98 1.75 10.36
N ILE A 295 17.98 2.12 11.17
CA ILE A 295 18.84 1.16 11.88
C ILE A 295 18.00 0.29 12.83
N PHE A 296 17.14 0.89 13.65
CA PHE A 296 16.34 0.13 14.62
C PHE A 296 15.25 -0.72 13.95
N CYS A 297 14.65 -0.26 12.85
CA CYS A 297 13.70 -1.09 12.09
C CYS A 297 14.39 -2.30 11.47
N ILE A 298 15.58 -2.12 10.87
CA ILE A 298 16.40 -3.24 10.39
C ILE A 298 16.74 -4.21 11.53
N CYS A 299 17.19 -3.70 12.67
CA CYS A 299 17.47 -4.51 13.85
C CYS A 299 16.22 -5.25 14.36
N GLY A 300 15.07 -4.58 14.38
CA GLY A 300 13.78 -5.18 14.75
C GLY A 300 13.36 -6.33 13.83
N MET A 301 13.50 -6.16 12.52
CA MET A 301 13.24 -7.22 11.53
C MET A 301 14.21 -8.40 11.71
N LEU A 302 15.51 -8.14 11.87
CA LEU A 302 16.51 -9.16 12.16
C LEU A 302 16.23 -9.88 13.48
N TYR A 303 15.76 -9.18 14.51
CA TYR A 303 15.39 -9.77 15.79
C TYR A 303 14.22 -10.74 15.65
N THR A 304 13.14 -10.31 15.00
CA THR A 304 11.97 -11.16 14.78
C THR A 304 12.28 -12.38 13.89
N GLY A 305 13.21 -12.25 12.95
CA GLY A 305 13.69 -13.34 12.10
C GLY A 305 14.72 -14.27 12.73
N GLY A 306 15.10 -14.05 14.01
CA GLY A 306 15.98 -14.96 14.75
C GLY A 306 17.48 -14.80 14.45
N PHE A 307 17.92 -13.67 13.90
CA PHE A 307 19.34 -13.40 13.62
C PHE A 307 20.20 -13.53 14.88
N PHE A 308 19.76 -12.94 15.98
CA PHE A 308 20.47 -12.98 17.27
C PHE A 308 20.43 -14.36 17.95
N SER A 309 19.63 -15.28 17.42
CA SER A 309 19.56 -16.69 17.84
C SER A 309 20.37 -17.63 16.92
N GLY A 310 21.19 -17.07 16.01
CA GLY A 310 22.09 -17.81 15.14
C GLY A 310 21.59 -18.07 13.72
N THR A 311 20.43 -17.51 13.33
CA THR A 311 19.95 -17.57 11.94
C THR A 311 20.83 -16.68 11.06
N GLY A 312 21.23 -17.15 9.89
CA GLY A 312 22.01 -16.34 8.94
C GLY A 312 21.23 -15.11 8.47
N PHE A 313 21.93 -13.99 8.17
CA PHE A 313 21.36 -12.68 7.87
C PHE A 313 20.21 -12.72 6.84
N VAL A 314 20.42 -13.36 5.68
CA VAL A 314 19.40 -13.49 4.62
C VAL A 314 18.18 -14.27 5.11
N LYS A 315 18.41 -15.40 5.80
CA LYS A 315 17.32 -16.22 6.34
C LYS A 315 16.54 -15.49 7.43
N ALA A 316 17.22 -14.73 8.29
CA ALA A 316 16.59 -13.93 9.33
C ALA A 316 15.70 -12.83 8.72
N PHE A 317 16.18 -12.13 7.68
CA PHE A 317 15.34 -11.19 6.95
C PHE A 317 14.12 -11.88 6.33
N SER A 318 14.33 -13.01 5.68
CA SER A 318 13.28 -13.81 5.07
C SER A 318 12.23 -14.33 6.06
N ALA A 319 12.62 -14.60 7.29
CA ALA A 319 11.71 -15.09 8.35
C ALA A 319 11.20 -13.98 9.28
N SER A 320 11.46 -12.71 8.96
CA SER A 320 11.08 -11.60 9.82
C SER A 320 9.55 -11.36 9.85
N ASP A 321 9.04 -11.05 11.03
CA ASP A 321 7.73 -10.44 11.18
C ASP A 321 7.89 -8.91 11.04
N ALA A 322 7.53 -8.39 9.86
CA ALA A 322 7.70 -6.98 9.53
C ALA A 322 6.89 -6.08 10.48
N SER A 323 5.66 -6.46 10.82
CA SER A 323 4.79 -5.68 11.70
C SER A 323 5.40 -5.49 13.09
N VAL A 324 5.83 -6.59 13.73
CA VAL A 324 6.47 -6.55 15.05
C VAL A 324 7.84 -5.89 14.96
N GLY A 325 8.62 -6.18 13.93
CA GLY A 325 9.95 -5.60 13.70
C GLY A 325 9.91 -4.08 13.55
N LEU A 326 8.98 -3.56 12.75
CA LEU A 326 8.79 -2.12 12.53
C LEU A 326 8.26 -1.42 13.78
N MET A 327 7.29 -2.03 14.48
CA MET A 327 6.75 -1.49 15.73
C MET A 327 7.85 -1.35 16.79
N LEU A 328 8.63 -2.40 17.05
CA LEU A 328 9.73 -2.37 18.03
C LEU A 328 10.83 -1.40 17.59
N GLY A 329 11.24 -1.46 16.32
CA GLY A 329 12.27 -0.59 15.77
C GLY A 329 11.91 0.88 15.89
N SER A 330 10.70 1.26 15.51
CA SER A 330 10.22 2.64 15.62
C SER A 330 10.09 3.11 17.07
N PHE A 331 9.66 2.23 17.98
CA PHE A 331 9.61 2.57 19.40
C PHE A 331 10.99 2.92 19.98
N PHE A 332 12.00 2.09 19.72
CA PHE A 332 13.36 2.39 20.19
C PHE A 332 13.94 3.63 19.49
N ALA A 333 13.64 3.83 18.21
CA ALA A 333 14.03 5.03 17.49
C ALA A 333 13.39 6.29 18.09
N LEU A 334 12.12 6.24 18.47
CA LEU A 334 11.42 7.33 19.17
C LEU A 334 12.11 7.67 20.49
N VAL A 335 12.41 6.66 21.33
CA VAL A 335 13.11 6.86 22.61
C VAL A 335 14.45 7.54 22.40
N VAL A 336 15.26 7.04 21.45
CA VAL A 336 16.56 7.65 21.11
C VAL A 336 16.39 9.07 20.59
N THR A 337 15.37 9.34 19.79
CA THR A 337 15.07 10.68 19.26
C THR A 337 14.70 11.66 20.37
N VAL A 338 13.86 11.26 21.34
CA VAL A 338 13.52 12.08 22.52
C VAL A 338 14.78 12.44 23.31
N VAL A 339 15.64 11.44 23.59
CA VAL A 339 16.90 11.65 24.31
C VAL A 339 17.83 12.58 23.52
N PHE A 340 17.96 12.37 22.22
CA PHE A 340 18.79 13.20 21.34
C PHE A 340 18.34 14.67 21.36
N TYR A 341 17.06 14.96 21.23
CA TYR A 341 16.56 16.34 21.27
C TYR A 341 16.71 16.98 22.65
N ALA A 342 16.52 16.21 23.73
CA ALA A 342 16.75 16.69 25.10
C ALA A 342 18.24 17.06 25.33
N LEU A 343 19.17 16.20 24.89
CA LEU A 343 20.62 16.46 25.00
C LEU A 343 21.06 17.67 24.17
N ARG A 344 20.49 17.82 22.98
CA ARG A 344 20.74 18.98 22.12
C ARG A 344 20.01 20.25 22.56
N LYS A 345 19.12 20.15 23.54
CA LYS A 345 18.28 21.26 24.03
C LYS A 345 17.44 21.93 22.93
N VAL A 346 17.05 21.16 21.90
CA VAL A 346 16.23 21.63 20.79
C VAL A 346 14.75 21.57 21.14
N LEU A 347 14.32 20.46 21.76
CA LEU A 347 12.99 20.29 22.33
C LEU A 347 13.09 19.96 23.82
N LYS A 348 12.21 20.54 24.63
CA LYS A 348 12.02 20.13 26.02
C LYS A 348 11.21 18.84 26.06
N PHE A 349 11.35 18.05 27.14
CA PHE A 349 10.59 16.82 27.31
C PHE A 349 9.08 17.03 27.18
N ARG A 350 8.55 18.13 27.72
CA ARG A 350 7.13 18.47 27.62
C ARG A 350 6.70 18.69 26.16
N GLU A 351 7.47 19.42 25.38
CA GLU A 351 7.22 19.69 23.96
C GLU A 351 7.25 18.37 23.15
N SER A 352 8.18 17.46 23.49
CA SER A 352 8.20 16.11 22.89
C SER A 352 6.95 15.30 23.24
N MET A 353 6.42 15.43 24.46
CA MET A 353 5.20 14.73 24.87
C MET A 353 3.92 15.33 24.25
N GLU A 354 3.93 16.62 23.96
CA GLU A 354 2.85 17.29 23.22
C GLU A 354 2.77 16.77 21.76
N CYS A 355 3.87 16.29 21.18
CA CYS A 355 3.89 15.63 19.87
C CYS A 355 3.16 14.26 19.87
N VAL A 356 2.95 13.62 21.01
CA VAL A 356 2.29 12.30 21.05
C VAL A 356 0.84 12.38 20.57
N PRO A 357 -0.04 13.22 21.14
CA PRO A 357 -1.40 13.36 20.63
C PRO A 357 -1.45 14.00 19.24
N GLU A 358 -0.55 14.92 18.91
CA GLU A 358 -0.55 15.56 17.59
C GLU A 358 -0.12 14.57 16.49
N GLY A 359 0.91 13.77 16.71
CA GLY A 359 1.33 12.72 15.78
C GLY A 359 0.24 11.65 15.58
N PHE A 360 -0.46 11.26 16.65
CA PHE A 360 -1.61 10.36 16.53
C PHE A 360 -2.72 10.98 15.66
N LYS A 361 -3.12 12.22 15.92
CA LYS A 361 -4.13 12.93 15.14
C LYS A 361 -3.75 13.03 13.66
N ALA A 362 -2.48 13.26 13.37
CA ALA A 362 -1.99 13.34 12.00
C ALA A 362 -2.17 12.03 11.22
N MET A 363 -2.15 10.88 11.89
CA MET A 363 -2.30 9.55 11.26
C MET A 363 -3.75 9.03 11.27
N VAL A 364 -4.69 9.71 11.94
CA VAL A 364 -6.10 9.28 12.00
C VAL A 364 -6.71 8.99 10.62
N PRO A 365 -6.53 9.82 9.57
CA PRO A 365 -7.09 9.51 8.27
C PRO A 365 -6.61 8.16 7.71
N ALA A 366 -5.31 7.87 7.79
CA ALA A 366 -4.74 6.60 7.33
C ALA A 366 -5.24 5.41 8.18
N ILE A 367 -5.27 5.56 9.50
CA ILE A 367 -5.76 4.53 10.44
C ILE A 367 -7.21 4.15 10.11
N LEU A 368 -8.09 5.14 9.89
CA LEU A 368 -9.49 4.90 9.57
C LEU A 368 -9.65 4.19 8.23
N ILE A 369 -8.94 4.63 7.19
CA ILE A 369 -9.05 4.01 5.86
C ILE A 369 -8.53 2.57 5.92
N LEU A 370 -7.37 2.33 6.57
CA LEU A 370 -6.82 0.99 6.75
C LEU A 370 -7.81 0.07 7.50
N THR A 371 -8.38 0.54 8.60
CA THR A 371 -9.37 -0.24 9.37
C THR A 371 -10.57 -0.65 8.51
N PHE A 372 -11.12 0.27 7.72
CA PHE A 372 -12.23 -0.05 6.82
C PHE A 372 -11.80 -0.95 5.65
N ALA A 373 -10.61 -0.75 5.08
CA ALA A 373 -10.10 -1.59 4.01
C ALA A 373 -9.88 -3.03 4.47
N TRP A 374 -9.25 -3.23 5.63
CA TRP A 374 -9.08 -4.56 6.22
C TRP A 374 -10.42 -5.21 6.59
N THR A 375 -11.40 -4.42 7.08
CA THR A 375 -12.75 -4.92 7.34
C THR A 375 -13.43 -5.35 6.05
N LEU A 376 -13.33 -4.58 4.97
CA LEU A 376 -13.85 -4.97 3.66
C LEU A 376 -13.18 -6.24 3.15
N LYS A 377 -11.85 -6.35 3.32
CA LYS A 377 -11.10 -7.57 3.00
C LYS A 377 -11.63 -8.77 3.78
N ALA A 378 -11.81 -8.65 5.10
CA ALA A 378 -12.36 -9.72 5.93
C ALA A 378 -13.76 -10.18 5.45
N MET A 379 -14.64 -9.24 5.08
CA MET A 379 -15.94 -9.53 4.49
C MET A 379 -15.83 -10.26 3.13
N THR A 380 -14.86 -9.87 2.33
CA THR A 380 -14.59 -10.46 1.01
C THR A 380 -14.02 -11.87 1.13
N ASP A 381 -13.09 -12.07 2.05
CA ASP A 381 -12.48 -13.37 2.35
C ASP A 381 -13.51 -14.36 2.91
N SER A 382 -14.39 -13.91 3.81
CA SER A 382 -15.45 -14.75 4.37
C SER A 382 -16.49 -15.22 3.32
N LEU A 383 -16.55 -14.57 2.17
CA LEU A 383 -17.34 -14.97 1.01
C LEU A 383 -16.57 -15.90 0.03
N GLY A 384 -15.31 -16.22 0.30
CA GLY A 384 -14.50 -17.11 -0.55
C GLY A 384 -14.14 -16.50 -1.91
N ALA A 385 -13.81 -15.20 -1.95
CA ALA A 385 -13.41 -14.53 -3.20
C ALA A 385 -12.16 -15.17 -3.83
N ALA A 386 -11.19 -15.55 -2.98
CA ALA A 386 -9.97 -16.19 -3.38
C ALA A 386 -10.21 -17.56 -4.04
N GLU A 387 -11.04 -18.39 -3.42
CA GLU A 387 -11.43 -19.71 -3.93
C GLU A 387 -12.20 -19.61 -5.25
N TYR A 388 -13.05 -18.59 -5.39
CA TYR A 388 -13.74 -18.33 -6.66
C TYR A 388 -12.75 -18.07 -7.78
N VAL A 389 -11.80 -17.16 -7.57
CA VAL A 389 -10.78 -16.82 -8.57
C VAL A 389 -9.89 -18.02 -8.89
N ALA A 390 -9.48 -18.79 -7.86
CA ALA A 390 -8.72 -20.02 -8.05
C ALA A 390 -9.46 -21.04 -8.92
N ASN A 391 -10.76 -21.27 -8.69
CA ASN A 391 -11.59 -22.18 -9.47
C ASN A 391 -11.73 -21.72 -10.94
N VAL A 392 -11.89 -20.42 -11.18
CA VAL A 392 -11.93 -19.84 -12.53
C VAL A 392 -10.60 -20.05 -13.25
N MET A 393 -9.46 -19.83 -12.57
CA MET A 393 -8.14 -20.05 -13.16
C MET A 393 -7.88 -21.50 -13.53
N GLN A 394 -8.18 -22.44 -12.63
CA GLN A 394 -8.02 -23.88 -12.90
C GLN A 394 -8.85 -24.33 -14.11
N SER A 395 -10.04 -23.78 -14.26
CA SER A 395 -10.92 -24.08 -15.41
C SER A 395 -10.37 -23.53 -16.73
N ALA A 396 -9.65 -22.41 -16.70
CA ALA A 396 -9.10 -21.72 -17.87
C ALA A 396 -7.77 -22.33 -18.37
N ALA A 397 -7.02 -23.06 -17.54
CA ALA A 397 -5.67 -23.53 -17.84
C ALA A 397 -5.56 -24.60 -18.96
N GLY A 398 -6.65 -25.24 -19.37
CA GLY A 398 -6.65 -26.45 -20.20
C GLY A 398 -6.23 -26.31 -21.68
N GLY A 399 -5.94 -25.12 -22.22
CA GLY A 399 -5.63 -24.95 -23.65
C GLY A 399 -4.69 -23.81 -24.04
N LEU A 400 -4.23 -22.98 -23.09
CA LEU A 400 -3.54 -21.72 -23.36
C LEU A 400 -2.21 -21.58 -22.60
N LEU A 401 -1.43 -22.66 -22.48
CA LEU A 401 -0.21 -22.68 -21.66
C LEU A 401 0.77 -21.54 -21.96
N ASN A 402 0.98 -21.18 -23.22
CA ASN A 402 1.88 -20.07 -23.60
C ASN A 402 1.32 -18.68 -23.23
N PHE A 403 0.02 -18.55 -23.08
CA PHE A 403 -0.61 -17.30 -22.63
C PHE A 403 -0.78 -17.23 -21.11
N LEU A 404 -0.50 -18.34 -20.40
CA LEU A 404 -0.76 -18.45 -18.98
C LEU A 404 -0.04 -17.36 -18.14
N PRO A 405 1.23 -16.96 -18.39
CA PRO A 405 1.82 -15.85 -17.65
C PRO A 405 1.04 -14.54 -17.78
N ALA A 406 0.55 -14.20 -18.96
CA ALA A 406 -0.24 -13.00 -19.18
C ALA A 406 -1.63 -13.10 -18.50
N ILE A 407 -2.25 -14.28 -18.55
CA ILE A 407 -3.53 -14.55 -17.86
C ILE A 407 -3.34 -14.43 -16.35
N ILE A 408 -2.28 -15.03 -15.78
CA ILE A 408 -1.95 -14.94 -14.35
C ILE A 408 -1.69 -13.49 -13.94
N PHE A 409 -0.96 -12.72 -14.75
CA PHE A 409 -0.74 -11.30 -14.52
C PHE A 409 -2.06 -10.54 -14.42
N LEU A 410 -2.97 -10.72 -15.40
CA LEU A 410 -4.28 -10.04 -15.40
C LEU A 410 -5.16 -10.47 -14.23
N VAL A 411 -5.19 -11.76 -13.90
CA VAL A 411 -5.94 -12.28 -12.75
C VAL A 411 -5.36 -11.73 -11.45
N GLY A 412 -4.03 -11.69 -11.32
CA GLY A 412 -3.34 -11.07 -10.19
C GLY A 412 -3.68 -9.57 -10.06
N CYS A 413 -3.65 -8.83 -11.17
CA CYS A 413 -4.07 -7.42 -11.20
C CYS A 413 -5.51 -7.25 -10.70
N PHE A 414 -6.43 -8.04 -11.22
CA PHE A 414 -7.84 -7.93 -10.85
C PHE A 414 -8.08 -8.31 -9.39
N LEU A 415 -7.49 -9.42 -8.94
CA LEU A 415 -7.66 -9.89 -7.56
C LEU A 415 -7.06 -8.91 -6.55
N ALA A 416 -5.82 -8.45 -6.76
CA ALA A 416 -5.18 -7.48 -5.88
C ALA A 416 -5.91 -6.13 -5.88
N PHE A 417 -6.39 -5.67 -7.04
CA PHE A 417 -7.21 -4.46 -7.14
C PHE A 417 -8.51 -4.58 -6.33
N ALA A 418 -9.18 -5.74 -6.40
CA ALA A 418 -10.45 -6.00 -5.73
C ALA A 418 -10.29 -6.23 -4.22
N THR A 419 -9.18 -6.81 -3.79
CA THR A 419 -8.93 -7.13 -2.37
C THR A 419 -8.09 -6.08 -1.64
N GLY A 420 -7.41 -5.21 -2.37
CA GLY A 420 -6.51 -4.20 -1.82
C GLY A 420 -5.25 -4.80 -1.17
N THR A 421 -4.83 -5.99 -1.59
CA THR A 421 -3.63 -6.63 -1.02
C THR A 421 -2.86 -7.46 -2.05
N SER A 422 -1.58 -7.15 -2.18
CA SER A 422 -0.65 -7.98 -2.94
C SER A 422 -0.37 -9.31 -2.23
N TRP A 423 -0.17 -9.28 -0.92
CA TRP A 423 0.21 -10.45 -0.10
C TRP A 423 -0.83 -11.58 -0.18
N GLY A 424 -2.10 -11.24 -0.01
CA GLY A 424 -3.19 -12.21 -0.16
C GLY A 424 -3.26 -12.78 -1.57
N THR A 425 -3.03 -11.94 -2.58
CA THR A 425 -3.11 -12.32 -3.99
C THR A 425 -2.03 -13.33 -4.38
N PHE A 426 -0.76 -13.04 -4.12
CA PHE A 426 0.29 -14.01 -4.49
C PHE A 426 0.33 -15.22 -3.57
N GLY A 427 -0.11 -15.09 -2.31
CA GLY A 427 -0.28 -16.22 -1.40
C GLY A 427 -1.24 -17.29 -1.91
N ILE A 428 -2.25 -16.89 -2.69
CA ILE A 428 -3.21 -17.80 -3.33
C ILE A 428 -2.69 -18.28 -4.68
N LEU A 429 -2.20 -17.37 -5.52
CA LEU A 429 -1.89 -17.67 -6.91
C LEU A 429 -0.57 -18.45 -7.09
N ILE A 430 0.46 -18.20 -6.26
CA ILE A 430 1.76 -18.90 -6.38
C ILE A 430 1.61 -20.40 -6.17
N PRO A 431 0.93 -20.92 -5.13
CA PRO A 431 0.73 -22.37 -4.98
C PRO A 431 0.00 -23.00 -6.18
N ILE A 432 -0.97 -22.29 -6.80
CA ILE A 432 -1.68 -22.76 -7.98
C ILE A 432 -0.71 -22.85 -9.18
N VAL A 433 0.10 -21.82 -9.40
CA VAL A 433 1.12 -21.80 -10.46
C VAL A 433 2.11 -22.95 -10.30
N VAL A 434 2.61 -23.15 -9.08
CA VAL A 434 3.51 -24.26 -8.78
C VAL A 434 2.86 -25.60 -9.11
N ALA A 435 1.60 -25.82 -8.66
CA ALA A 435 0.88 -27.06 -8.93
C ALA A 435 0.65 -27.34 -10.43
N VAL A 436 0.44 -26.28 -11.25
CA VAL A 436 0.25 -26.42 -12.71
C VAL A 436 1.55 -26.81 -13.44
N PHE A 437 2.71 -26.28 -13.02
CA PHE A 437 3.96 -26.41 -13.76
C PHE A 437 4.99 -27.34 -13.12
N GLN A 438 4.79 -27.78 -11.86
CA GLN A 438 5.72 -28.66 -11.16
C GLN A 438 5.97 -29.93 -11.95
N GLY A 439 7.26 -30.22 -12.22
CA GLY A 439 7.66 -31.40 -12.99
C GLY A 439 7.42 -31.35 -14.51
N THR A 440 6.91 -30.23 -15.06
CA THR A 440 6.63 -30.08 -16.50
C THR A 440 7.54 -29.05 -17.18
N ASN A 441 7.47 -27.77 -16.78
CA ASN A 441 8.26 -26.68 -17.37
C ASN A 441 8.66 -25.66 -16.30
N GLU A 442 9.86 -25.83 -15.76
CA GLU A 442 10.41 -24.96 -14.70
C GLU A 442 10.53 -23.50 -15.14
N THR A 443 10.96 -23.23 -16.37
CA THR A 443 11.10 -21.85 -16.87
C THR A 443 9.73 -21.16 -16.93
N MET A 444 8.71 -21.86 -17.43
CA MET A 444 7.35 -21.32 -17.48
C MET A 444 6.77 -21.12 -16.08
N MET A 445 7.08 -21.99 -15.13
CA MET A 445 6.73 -21.82 -13.71
C MET A 445 7.30 -20.52 -13.15
N ILE A 446 8.60 -20.28 -13.36
CA ILE A 446 9.28 -19.06 -12.90
C ILE A 446 8.67 -17.79 -13.52
N ILE A 447 8.42 -17.80 -14.84
CA ILE A 447 7.77 -16.68 -15.53
C ILE A 447 6.37 -16.44 -14.97
N SER A 448 5.63 -17.51 -14.70
CA SER A 448 4.27 -17.42 -14.17
C SER A 448 4.23 -16.98 -12.71
N ILE A 449 5.18 -17.41 -11.88
CA ILE A 449 5.37 -16.89 -10.51
C ILE A 449 5.70 -15.39 -10.57
N SER A 450 6.59 -14.99 -11.47
CA SER A 450 6.91 -13.56 -11.66
C SER A 450 5.69 -12.76 -12.15
N ALA A 451 4.90 -13.31 -13.04
CA ALA A 451 3.66 -12.70 -13.52
C ALA A 451 2.63 -12.55 -12.39
N CYS A 452 2.54 -13.54 -11.49
CA CYS A 452 1.72 -13.47 -10.30
C CYS A 452 2.15 -12.33 -9.37
N MET A 453 3.45 -12.24 -9.05
CA MET A 453 4.01 -11.17 -8.22
C MET A 453 3.78 -9.79 -8.86
N ALA A 454 4.07 -9.66 -10.15
CA ALA A 454 3.89 -8.43 -10.92
C ALA A 454 2.42 -8.00 -11.00
N GLY A 455 1.51 -8.95 -11.21
CA GLY A 455 0.06 -8.70 -11.25
C GLY A 455 -0.48 -8.26 -9.89
N ALA A 456 -0.05 -8.93 -8.83
CA ALA A 456 -0.42 -8.56 -7.46
C ALA A 456 0.01 -7.12 -7.12
N VAL A 457 1.26 -6.76 -7.41
CA VAL A 457 1.77 -5.38 -7.21
C VAL A 457 1.04 -4.37 -8.09
N CYS A 458 0.77 -4.70 -9.36
CA CYS A 458 0.05 -3.80 -10.26
C CYS A 458 -1.39 -3.52 -9.80
N GLY A 459 -2.12 -4.55 -9.38
CA GLY A 459 -3.49 -4.42 -8.90
C GLY A 459 -3.57 -3.63 -7.60
N ASP A 460 -2.67 -3.91 -6.68
CA ASP A 460 -2.51 -3.21 -5.42
C ASP A 460 -2.21 -1.72 -5.63
N HIS A 461 -1.18 -1.42 -6.41
CA HIS A 461 -0.76 -0.06 -6.80
C HIS A 461 -1.88 0.75 -7.50
N CYS A 462 -2.88 0.11 -8.09
CA CYS A 462 -4.04 0.76 -8.69
C CYS A 462 -5.23 0.89 -7.73
N SER A 463 -5.24 0.15 -6.62
CA SER A 463 -6.41 -0.02 -5.76
C SER A 463 -6.57 1.13 -4.76
N PRO A 464 -7.77 1.75 -4.67
CA PRO A 464 -8.03 2.77 -3.65
C PRO A 464 -8.21 2.20 -2.23
N ILE A 465 -8.21 0.88 -2.08
CA ILE A 465 -8.31 0.19 -0.79
C ILE A 465 -7.00 -0.50 -0.40
N SER A 466 -5.93 -0.26 -1.17
CA SER A 466 -4.60 -0.81 -0.89
C SER A 466 -3.94 -0.10 0.28
N ASP A 467 -3.32 -0.88 1.15
CA ASP A 467 -2.55 -0.42 2.29
C ASP A 467 -1.42 0.51 1.85
N THR A 468 -0.64 0.13 0.82
CA THR A 468 0.49 0.91 0.34
C THR A 468 0.07 2.22 -0.31
N THR A 469 -1.00 2.21 -1.12
CA THR A 469 -1.57 3.41 -1.72
C THR A 469 -2.11 4.38 -0.65
N ILE A 470 -2.72 3.84 0.42
CA ILE A 470 -3.16 4.64 1.58
C ILE A 470 -1.96 5.26 2.30
N MET A 471 -0.92 4.46 2.55
CA MET A 471 0.30 4.94 3.22
C MET A 471 1.10 5.93 2.38
N ALA A 472 1.18 5.73 1.06
CA ALA A 472 1.83 6.69 0.15
C ALA A 472 1.11 8.04 0.17
N SER A 473 -0.23 8.04 0.17
CA SER A 473 -1.00 9.28 0.31
C SER A 473 -0.80 9.95 1.68
N ALA A 474 -0.70 9.17 2.76
CA ALA A 474 -0.39 9.69 4.10
C ALA A 474 1.04 10.25 4.19
N GLY A 475 2.03 9.54 3.66
CA GLY A 475 3.43 9.99 3.60
C GLY A 475 3.60 11.29 2.82
N ALA A 476 2.96 11.38 1.65
CA ALA A 476 2.92 12.60 0.86
C ALA A 476 2.01 13.69 1.43
N GLN A 477 1.15 13.37 2.41
CA GLN A 477 0.05 14.23 2.87
C GLN A 477 -0.83 14.70 1.70
N CYS A 478 -1.18 13.78 0.82
CA CYS A 478 -2.05 13.98 -0.34
C CYS A 478 -3.45 13.47 -0.04
N ASN A 479 -4.49 14.11 -0.61
CA ASN A 479 -5.81 13.51 -0.62
C ASN A 479 -5.74 12.14 -1.32
N HIS A 480 -6.25 11.11 -0.66
CA HIS A 480 -6.12 9.72 -1.09
C HIS A 480 -6.76 9.47 -2.48
N VAL A 481 -7.96 10.01 -2.72
CA VAL A 481 -8.63 9.86 -4.02
C VAL A 481 -7.87 10.60 -5.13
N ASN A 482 -7.28 11.75 -4.82
CA ASN A 482 -6.43 12.46 -5.79
C ASN A 482 -5.21 11.62 -6.15
N HIS A 483 -4.57 11.00 -5.16
CA HIS A 483 -3.45 10.10 -5.41
C HIS A 483 -3.87 8.95 -6.34
N VAL A 484 -4.91 8.19 -5.98
CA VAL A 484 -5.40 7.05 -6.78
C VAL A 484 -5.75 7.47 -8.21
N THR A 485 -6.56 8.52 -8.37
CA THR A 485 -7.04 8.94 -9.69
C THR A 485 -5.94 9.48 -10.58
N THR A 486 -4.89 10.08 -10.01
CA THR A 486 -3.76 10.62 -10.77
C THR A 486 -2.74 9.58 -11.17
N GLN A 487 -2.52 8.54 -10.34
CA GLN A 487 -1.56 7.48 -10.65
C GLN A 487 -2.13 6.41 -11.59
N LEU A 488 -3.45 6.17 -11.56
CA LEU A 488 -4.09 5.09 -12.32
C LEU A 488 -3.73 5.09 -13.82
N PRO A 489 -3.72 6.23 -14.57
CA PRO A 489 -3.29 6.23 -15.96
C PRO A 489 -1.82 5.84 -16.15
N TYR A 490 -0.94 6.18 -15.22
CA TYR A 490 0.48 5.82 -15.28
C TYR A 490 0.65 4.32 -15.07
N ALA A 491 0.07 3.78 -14.00
CA ALA A 491 0.09 2.37 -13.69
C ALA A 491 -0.55 1.52 -14.82
N ALA A 492 -1.70 1.96 -15.36
CA ALA A 492 -2.36 1.29 -16.48
C ALA A 492 -1.50 1.24 -17.75
N THR A 493 -0.75 2.31 -18.07
CA THR A 493 0.19 2.32 -19.20
C THR A 493 1.25 1.25 -19.03
N VAL A 494 1.86 1.16 -17.85
CA VAL A 494 2.87 0.14 -17.53
C VAL A 494 2.25 -1.26 -17.51
N ALA A 495 1.03 -1.42 -16.98
CA ALA A 495 0.31 -2.69 -16.94
C ALA A 495 0.05 -3.26 -18.34
N VAL A 496 -0.41 -2.43 -19.28
CA VAL A 496 -0.65 -2.86 -20.67
C VAL A 496 0.65 -3.32 -21.32
N VAL A 497 1.74 -2.56 -21.17
CA VAL A 497 3.05 -2.95 -21.72
C VAL A 497 3.55 -4.24 -21.07
N SER A 498 3.40 -4.38 -19.74
CA SER A 498 3.78 -5.59 -19.00
C SER A 498 2.98 -6.81 -19.48
N CYS A 499 1.68 -6.67 -19.66
CA CYS A 499 0.81 -7.74 -20.17
C CYS A 499 1.27 -8.23 -21.55
N ILE A 500 1.55 -7.30 -22.48
CA ILE A 500 2.09 -7.63 -23.80
C ILE A 500 3.45 -8.34 -23.66
N THR A 501 4.29 -7.86 -22.77
CA THR A 501 5.61 -8.48 -22.51
C THR A 501 5.46 -9.89 -21.95
N TYR A 502 4.47 -10.16 -21.07
CA TYR A 502 4.17 -11.51 -20.58
C TYR A 502 3.64 -12.43 -21.67
N VAL A 503 2.83 -11.91 -22.61
CA VAL A 503 2.44 -12.71 -23.80
C VAL A 503 3.70 -13.13 -24.58
N ILE A 504 4.62 -12.20 -24.86
CA ILE A 504 5.87 -12.51 -25.57
C ILE A 504 6.70 -13.50 -24.76
N ALA A 505 6.81 -13.32 -23.45
CA ALA A 505 7.60 -14.20 -22.57
C ALA A 505 7.06 -15.64 -22.51
N GLY A 506 5.77 -15.85 -22.66
CA GLY A 506 5.19 -17.18 -22.76
C GLY A 506 5.66 -17.98 -23.96
N PHE A 507 6.04 -17.31 -25.05
CA PHE A 507 6.59 -17.96 -26.25
C PHE A 507 8.11 -17.99 -26.28
N VAL A 508 8.77 -16.89 -25.87
CA VAL A 508 10.24 -16.72 -25.99
C VAL A 508 11.00 -17.30 -24.80
N GLN A 509 10.41 -17.26 -23.60
CA GLN A 509 10.95 -17.80 -22.34
C GLN A 509 12.37 -17.31 -21.99
N ASN A 510 12.74 -16.11 -22.41
CA ASN A 510 14.06 -15.51 -22.17
C ASN A 510 13.91 -14.04 -21.73
N ALA A 511 14.29 -13.77 -20.49
CA ALA A 511 14.20 -12.42 -19.92
C ALA A 511 15.09 -11.40 -20.64
N LEU A 512 16.28 -11.80 -21.10
CA LEU A 512 17.22 -10.92 -21.82
C LEU A 512 16.70 -10.43 -23.18
N ILE A 513 15.71 -11.12 -23.73
CA ILE A 513 15.03 -10.73 -24.97
C ILE A 513 13.73 -9.96 -24.63
N CYS A 514 12.92 -10.52 -23.73
CA CYS A 514 11.60 -9.97 -23.44
C CYS A 514 11.66 -8.61 -22.73
N LEU A 515 12.56 -8.42 -21.77
CA LEU A 515 12.67 -7.18 -21.01
C LEU A 515 13.07 -5.98 -21.91
N PRO A 516 14.10 -6.05 -22.78
CA PRO A 516 14.39 -4.98 -23.72
C PRO A 516 13.22 -4.66 -24.66
N ILE A 517 12.48 -5.66 -25.13
CA ILE A 517 11.27 -5.43 -25.92
C ILE A 517 10.23 -4.63 -25.10
N GLY A 518 9.98 -5.04 -23.87
CA GLY A 518 9.10 -4.31 -22.96
C GLY A 518 9.55 -2.86 -22.72
N MET A 519 10.85 -2.63 -22.54
CA MET A 519 11.43 -1.29 -22.39
C MET A 519 11.17 -0.41 -23.65
N VAL A 520 11.39 -0.96 -24.85
CA VAL A 520 11.12 -0.24 -26.10
C VAL A 520 9.64 0.08 -26.26
N LEU A 521 8.76 -0.88 -25.95
CA LEU A 521 7.31 -0.67 -25.98
C LEU A 521 6.88 0.42 -24.98
N LEU A 522 7.46 0.44 -23.79
CA LEU A 522 7.18 1.47 -22.78
C LEU A 522 7.61 2.86 -23.25
N VAL A 523 8.83 2.99 -23.77
CA VAL A 523 9.30 4.26 -24.34
C VAL A 523 8.38 4.75 -25.44
N ALA A 524 8.00 3.87 -26.36
CA ALA A 524 7.07 4.20 -27.45
C ALA A 524 5.70 4.66 -26.90
N ALA A 525 5.14 3.93 -25.91
CA ALA A 525 3.87 4.29 -25.28
C ALA A 525 3.93 5.66 -24.60
N LEU A 526 4.98 5.95 -23.82
CA LEU A 526 5.14 7.23 -23.15
C LEU A 526 5.33 8.40 -24.13
N LEU A 527 6.08 8.21 -25.22
CA LEU A 527 6.24 9.23 -26.27
C LEU A 527 4.91 9.50 -27.01
N LEU A 528 4.10 8.46 -27.25
CA LEU A 528 2.76 8.62 -27.83
C LEU A 528 1.84 9.40 -26.87
N MET A 529 1.87 9.09 -25.57
CA MET A 529 1.10 9.86 -24.58
C MET A 529 1.54 11.31 -24.51
N LYS A 530 2.84 11.59 -24.55
CA LYS A 530 3.37 12.95 -24.61
C LYS A 530 2.83 13.71 -25.82
N LYS A 531 2.97 13.14 -27.03
CA LYS A 531 2.49 13.76 -28.27
C LYS A 531 0.98 14.03 -28.23
N ARG A 532 0.19 13.08 -27.71
CA ARG A 532 -1.27 13.25 -27.56
C ARG A 532 -1.63 14.38 -26.61
N THR A 533 -0.91 14.50 -25.50
CA THR A 533 -1.16 15.55 -24.51
C THR A 533 -0.79 16.93 -25.04
N GLU A 534 0.34 17.05 -25.76
CA GLU A 534 0.76 18.30 -26.42
C GLU A 534 -0.19 18.75 -27.53
N SER A 535 -0.86 17.82 -28.24
CA SER A 535 -1.82 18.13 -29.30
C SER A 535 -3.17 18.62 -28.78
N HIS A 536 -3.46 18.44 -27.48
CA HIS A 536 -4.73 18.85 -26.83
C HIS A 536 -4.54 20.03 -25.84
N SER A 537 -3.29 20.50 -25.66
CA SER A 537 -2.92 21.72 -24.92
C SER A 537 -2.85 22.91 -25.85
#